data_2dd1502fa2288dcedfe1695d3e814841
#
_entry.id   2dd1502fa2288dcedfe1695d3e814841
#
_cell.length_a   1.000
_cell.length_b   1.000
_cell.length_c   1.000
_cell.angle_alpha   90.00
_cell.angle_beta   90.00
_cell.angle_gamma   90.00
#
_symmetry.space_group_name_H-M   'P 1'
#
loop_
_entity.id
_entity.type
_entity.pdbx_description
1 polymer ?
#
loop_
_entity_poly.entity_id
_entity_poly.type
_entity_poly.pdbx_seq_one_letter_code
_entity_poly.pdbx_strand_id
1 'polypeptide(L)'
;DPPPRLLPAATQPHLESLHWLQEDLGAISSDDLFRPVRVRLGRQSGSVTLNDLQLINFGSNDYLGYAGDSRLIKASAKGACSEGAGAGASPLVSGHSALHESLGQNISSLLDTEETLVFPSGYAANTSTIACLTGPHDLIVSDAHNHASIIDGCRLSGANIQIYPHRNITEAANLLRSIPARRRLIVTDSLFSMDGTIAPLADMAQLAHDTKSMLLVDEAHATGLFGIHGSGLVEETGIASSVAVRIGTLSKALGSSGGFVSGHRTLIDYLRHR
;
A
#
# COMPACT_ATOMS: atom_id res chain seq x y z
N ASP A 1 0.31 -30.97 23.73
CA ASP A 1 0.87 -31.22 22.41
C ASP A 1 2.36 -31.45 22.51
N PRO A 2 2.91 -32.52 21.89
CA PRO A 2 4.33 -32.79 21.94
C PRO A 2 5.10 -31.68 21.24
N PRO A 3 6.31 -31.33 21.69
CA PRO A 3 7.12 -30.31 21.02
C PRO A 3 7.39 -30.72 19.56
N PRO A 4 7.54 -29.73 18.63
CA PRO A 4 7.77 -30.01 17.23
C PRO A 4 9.01 -30.90 17.11
N ARG A 5 8.89 -32.03 16.42
CA ARG A 5 10.01 -32.91 16.12
C ARG A 5 11.05 -32.13 15.34
N LEU A 6 12.18 -31.86 15.94
CA LEU A 6 13.37 -31.45 15.20
C LEU A 6 13.70 -32.61 14.25
N LEU A 7 13.50 -32.37 12.96
CA LEU A 7 13.98 -33.32 11.96
C LEU A 7 15.51 -33.44 12.12
N PRO A 8 16.07 -34.64 12.04
CA PRO A 8 17.52 -34.83 12.12
C PRO A 8 18.15 -33.99 11.01
N ALA A 9 19.25 -33.31 11.30
CA ALA A 9 20.05 -32.59 10.35
C ALA A 9 20.49 -33.52 9.23
N ALA A 10 19.69 -33.66 8.19
CA ALA A 10 20.12 -34.25 6.96
C ALA A 10 21.24 -33.34 6.41
N THR A 11 22.42 -33.89 6.23
CA THR A 11 23.50 -33.26 5.45
C THR A 11 22.95 -33.00 4.06
N GLN A 12 22.41 -31.82 3.84
CA GLN A 12 21.88 -31.43 2.54
C GLN A 12 23.01 -30.81 1.72
N PRO A 13 23.46 -31.46 0.64
CA PRO A 13 24.54 -30.95 -0.22
C PRO A 13 24.22 -29.62 -0.92
N HIS A 14 22.98 -29.11 -0.80
CA HIS A 14 22.55 -27.85 -1.39
C HIS A 14 22.75 -26.62 -0.51
N LEU A 15 23.21 -26.77 0.74
CA LEU A 15 23.40 -25.63 1.65
C LEU A 15 24.66 -24.81 1.36
N GLU A 16 25.60 -25.30 0.57
CA GLU A 16 26.81 -24.53 0.20
C GLU A 16 26.44 -23.25 -0.56
N SER A 17 25.46 -23.30 -1.41
CA SER A 17 24.96 -22.11 -2.15
C SER A 17 24.26 -21.07 -1.26
N LEU A 18 23.95 -21.42 0.00
CA LEU A 18 23.29 -20.55 0.98
C LEU A 18 24.25 -20.05 2.08
N HIS A 19 25.55 -20.40 2.00
CA HIS A 19 26.53 -20.01 3.02
C HIS A 19 26.61 -18.50 3.21
N TRP A 20 26.54 -17.73 2.14
CA TRP A 20 26.54 -16.28 2.17
C TRP A 20 25.38 -15.69 3.00
N LEU A 21 24.21 -16.35 3.06
CA LEU A 21 23.10 -15.90 3.88
C LEU A 21 23.39 -15.98 5.37
N GLN A 22 24.21 -16.95 5.79
CA GLN A 22 24.63 -17.06 7.20
C GLN A 22 25.58 -15.90 7.59
N GLU A 23 26.46 -15.53 6.70
CA GLU A 23 27.37 -14.40 6.88
C GLU A 23 26.58 -13.09 6.97
N ASP A 24 25.63 -12.85 6.02
CA ASP A 24 24.76 -11.67 6.01
C ASP A 24 23.84 -11.61 7.25
N LEU A 25 23.28 -12.75 7.70
CA LEU A 25 22.50 -12.81 8.93
C LEU A 25 23.36 -12.51 10.17
N GLY A 26 24.63 -12.94 10.16
CA GLY A 26 25.59 -12.59 11.20
C GLY A 26 25.85 -11.09 11.27
N ALA A 27 26.06 -10.44 10.11
CA ALA A 27 26.22 -9.00 10.01
C ALA A 27 24.97 -8.25 10.50
N ILE A 28 23.78 -8.63 10.03
CA ILE A 28 22.49 -8.08 10.49
C ILE A 28 22.35 -8.18 12.01
N SER A 29 22.75 -9.30 12.60
CA SER A 29 22.69 -9.48 14.06
C SER A 29 23.74 -8.63 14.80
N SER A 30 24.93 -8.47 14.23
CA SER A 30 26.02 -7.65 14.82
C SER A 30 25.67 -6.16 14.80
N ASP A 31 24.87 -5.73 13.83
CA ASP A 31 24.43 -4.34 13.66
C ASP A 31 23.11 -4.04 14.42
N ASP A 32 22.66 -4.97 15.30
CA ASP A 32 21.37 -4.87 16.02
C ASP A 32 20.14 -4.70 15.12
N LEU A 33 20.23 -5.12 13.87
CA LEU A 33 19.16 -5.05 12.89
C LEU A 33 18.32 -6.32 12.77
N PHE A 34 18.65 -7.37 13.52
CA PHE A 34 17.90 -8.63 13.52
C PHE A 34 16.49 -8.43 14.10
N ARG A 35 15.47 -8.81 13.32
CA ARG A 35 14.07 -8.64 13.67
C ARG A 35 13.40 -9.97 13.96
N PRO A 36 13.35 -10.43 15.22
CA PRO A 36 12.67 -11.67 15.57
C PRO A 36 11.17 -11.56 15.34
N VAL A 37 10.58 -12.57 14.69
CA VAL A 37 9.13 -12.68 14.57
C VAL A 37 8.55 -13.01 15.95
N ARG A 38 7.58 -12.20 16.39
CA ARG A 38 6.87 -12.41 17.66
C ARG A 38 5.47 -12.96 17.35
N VAL A 39 5.13 -14.07 17.97
CA VAL A 39 3.81 -14.72 17.79
C VAL A 39 2.82 -14.09 18.76
N ARG A 40 1.80 -13.47 18.20
CA ARG A 40 0.67 -12.92 18.95
C ARG A 40 -0.37 -14.01 19.21
N LEU A 41 -0.88 -14.08 20.42
CA LEU A 41 -2.02 -14.92 20.79
C LEU A 41 -3.32 -14.07 20.80
N GLY A 42 -4.41 -14.70 20.38
CA GLY A 42 -5.73 -14.06 20.37
C GLY A 42 -5.96 -13.07 19.21
N ARG A 43 -7.01 -12.26 19.34
CA ARG A 43 -7.41 -11.26 18.31
C ARG A 43 -6.54 -10.03 18.37
N GLN A 44 -6.44 -9.34 17.24
CA GLN A 44 -5.87 -8.00 17.20
C GLN A 44 -6.75 -7.05 18.01
N SER A 45 -6.14 -6.26 18.90
CA SER A 45 -6.84 -5.26 19.71
C SER A 45 -5.86 -4.25 20.30
N GLY A 46 -6.35 -3.29 21.10
CA GLY A 46 -5.52 -2.33 21.84
C GLY A 46 -4.64 -2.95 22.92
N SER A 47 -4.82 -4.24 23.24
CA SER A 47 -3.91 -5.05 24.04
C SER A 47 -3.54 -6.32 23.29
N VAL A 48 -2.34 -6.84 23.54
CA VAL A 48 -1.81 -8.01 22.86
C VAL A 48 -1.07 -8.92 23.85
N THR A 49 -1.22 -10.23 23.67
CA THR A 49 -0.43 -11.22 24.39
C THR A 49 0.73 -11.67 23.51
N LEU A 50 1.95 -11.35 23.93
CA LEU A 50 3.20 -11.77 23.29
C LEU A 50 4.07 -12.48 24.33
N ASN A 51 4.51 -13.71 24.06
CA ASN A 51 5.32 -14.50 24.99
C ASN A 51 4.74 -14.51 26.43
N ASP A 52 3.44 -14.79 26.53
CA ASP A 52 2.66 -14.83 27.79
C ASP A 52 2.56 -13.51 28.56
N LEU A 53 3.05 -12.41 28.01
CA LEU A 53 2.93 -11.07 28.58
C LEU A 53 1.76 -10.31 27.93
N GLN A 54 0.92 -9.71 28.77
CA GLN A 54 -0.11 -8.76 28.37
C GLN A 54 0.52 -7.38 28.19
N LEU A 55 0.45 -6.85 26.96
CA LEU A 55 1.05 -5.57 26.59
C LEU A 55 0.00 -4.63 25.96
N ILE A 56 0.15 -3.33 26.14
CA ILE A 56 -0.60 -2.34 25.37
C ILE A 56 -0.01 -2.28 23.97
N ASN A 57 -0.87 -2.34 22.96
CA ASN A 57 -0.45 -2.50 21.58
C ASN A 57 -0.36 -1.15 20.84
N PHE A 58 0.80 -0.53 20.85
CA PHE A 58 1.10 0.67 20.06
C PHE A 58 1.72 0.36 18.69
N GLY A 59 2.02 -0.92 18.40
CA GLY A 59 2.65 -1.33 17.14
C GLY A 59 1.67 -1.71 16.02
N SER A 60 0.36 -1.60 16.27
CA SER A 60 -0.67 -1.96 15.29
C SER A 60 -1.05 -0.80 14.40
N ASN A 61 -1.25 -1.08 13.09
CA ASN A 61 -1.88 -0.17 12.16
C ASN A 61 -3.42 -0.37 12.06
N ASP A 62 -4.01 -1.18 12.91
CA ASP A 62 -5.47 -1.34 13.04
C ASP A 62 -6.06 -0.15 13.82
N TYR A 63 -5.99 1.04 13.22
CA TYR A 63 -6.23 2.32 13.87
C TYR A 63 -7.64 2.45 14.46
N LEU A 64 -8.64 1.80 13.84
CA LEU A 64 -10.04 1.81 14.27
C LEU A 64 -10.43 0.56 15.06
N GLY A 65 -9.51 -0.39 15.25
CA GLY A 65 -9.77 -1.64 15.96
C GLY A 65 -10.70 -2.61 15.22
N TYR A 66 -10.83 -2.47 13.91
CA TYR A 66 -11.76 -3.28 13.10
C TYR A 66 -11.28 -4.70 12.85
N ALA A 67 -9.98 -4.98 12.90
CA ALA A 67 -9.46 -6.33 12.65
C ALA A 67 -9.99 -7.38 13.65
N GLY A 68 -10.34 -6.95 14.87
CA GLY A 68 -10.98 -7.81 15.89
C GLY A 68 -12.51 -7.65 15.99
N ASP A 69 -13.14 -6.78 15.18
CA ASP A 69 -14.55 -6.47 15.29
C ASP A 69 -15.45 -7.64 14.89
N SER A 70 -16.43 -7.94 15.73
CA SER A 70 -17.35 -9.07 15.52
C SER A 70 -18.21 -8.94 14.27
N ARG A 71 -18.48 -7.70 13.80
CA ARG A 71 -19.24 -7.44 12.57
C ARG A 71 -18.44 -7.84 11.34
N LEU A 72 -17.14 -7.50 11.29
CA LEU A 72 -16.25 -7.90 10.22
C LEU A 72 -16.01 -9.41 10.20
N ILE A 73 -15.81 -10.01 11.38
CA ILE A 73 -15.64 -11.46 11.52
C ILE A 73 -16.88 -12.20 10.98
N LYS A 74 -18.09 -11.77 11.34
CA LYS A 74 -19.34 -12.38 10.86
C LYS A 74 -19.52 -12.19 9.36
N ALA A 75 -19.23 -11.00 8.82
CA ALA A 75 -19.32 -10.72 7.39
C ALA A 75 -18.32 -11.57 6.59
N SER A 76 -17.08 -11.71 7.07
CA SER A 76 -16.05 -12.56 6.47
C SER A 76 -16.48 -14.04 6.46
N ALA A 77 -16.96 -14.55 7.58
CA ALA A 77 -17.48 -15.93 7.67
C ALA A 77 -18.66 -16.16 6.71
N LYS A 78 -19.60 -15.20 6.63
CA LYS A 78 -20.73 -15.28 5.69
C LYS A 78 -20.23 -15.31 4.25
N GLY A 79 -19.31 -14.40 3.87
CA GLY A 79 -18.73 -14.38 2.53
C GLY A 79 -18.03 -15.68 2.17
N ALA A 80 -17.20 -16.22 3.08
CA ALA A 80 -16.56 -17.51 2.87
C ALA A 80 -17.53 -18.69 2.69
N CYS A 81 -18.66 -18.67 3.40
CA CYS A 81 -19.70 -19.68 3.24
C CYS A 81 -20.46 -19.56 1.90
N SER A 82 -20.66 -18.34 1.37
CA SER A 82 -21.42 -18.13 0.14
C SER A 82 -20.58 -18.22 -1.14
N GLU A 83 -19.35 -17.68 -1.10
CA GLU A 83 -18.50 -17.51 -2.29
C GLU A 83 -17.26 -18.41 -2.28
N GLY A 84 -16.98 -19.09 -1.15
CA GLY A 84 -15.76 -19.87 -0.95
C GLY A 84 -14.62 -19.03 -0.35
N ALA A 85 -13.47 -19.70 -0.14
CA ALA A 85 -12.32 -19.11 0.56
C ALA A 85 -11.33 -18.39 -0.37
N GLY A 86 -11.49 -18.51 -1.68
CA GLY A 86 -10.57 -17.92 -2.66
C GLY A 86 -11.15 -17.80 -4.05
N ALA A 87 -10.56 -16.94 -4.85
CA ALA A 87 -11.05 -16.61 -6.18
C ALA A 87 -10.97 -17.76 -7.21
N GLY A 88 -10.02 -18.70 -7.04
CA GLY A 88 -9.85 -19.87 -7.91
C GLY A 88 -9.37 -19.58 -9.33
N ALA A 89 -9.36 -18.32 -9.77
CA ALA A 89 -8.95 -17.90 -11.11
C ALA A 89 -8.54 -16.41 -11.12
N SER A 90 -7.99 -15.98 -12.26
CA SER A 90 -7.79 -14.56 -12.55
C SER A 90 -9.15 -13.83 -12.62
N PRO A 91 -9.20 -12.55 -12.17
CA PRO A 91 -10.39 -11.70 -12.32
C PRO A 91 -10.92 -11.61 -13.76
N LEU A 92 -10.03 -11.68 -14.77
CA LEU A 92 -10.40 -11.63 -16.18
C LEU A 92 -11.04 -12.91 -16.71
N VAL A 93 -11.03 -13.99 -15.93
CA VAL A 93 -11.62 -15.28 -16.33
C VAL A 93 -12.89 -15.56 -15.51
N SER A 94 -12.73 -15.99 -14.27
CA SER A 94 -13.86 -16.32 -13.37
C SER A 94 -13.58 -15.99 -11.91
N GLY A 95 -12.47 -15.32 -11.60
CA GLY A 95 -12.06 -15.00 -10.23
C GLY A 95 -12.67 -13.71 -9.67
N HIS A 96 -13.46 -12.95 -10.44
CA HIS A 96 -14.13 -11.74 -9.98
C HIS A 96 -15.57 -12.04 -9.56
N SER A 97 -15.85 -12.06 -8.26
CA SER A 97 -17.16 -12.35 -7.72
C SER A 97 -17.98 -11.07 -7.47
N ALA A 98 -19.28 -11.26 -7.17
CA ALA A 98 -20.16 -10.16 -6.78
C ALA A 98 -19.68 -9.40 -5.52
N LEU A 99 -18.95 -10.07 -4.62
CA LEU A 99 -18.35 -9.42 -3.46
C LEU A 99 -17.18 -8.49 -3.86
N HIS A 100 -16.37 -8.86 -4.83
CA HIS A 100 -15.31 -7.98 -5.36
C HIS A 100 -15.90 -6.73 -6.02
N GLU A 101 -16.95 -6.91 -6.83
CA GLU A 101 -17.67 -5.80 -7.48
C GLU A 101 -18.27 -4.85 -6.44
N SER A 102 -18.99 -5.39 -5.46
CA SER A 102 -19.58 -4.60 -4.38
C SER A 102 -18.53 -3.87 -3.55
N LEU A 103 -17.37 -4.50 -3.27
CA LEU A 103 -16.28 -3.86 -2.56
C LEU A 103 -15.73 -2.67 -3.34
N GLY A 104 -15.49 -2.84 -4.65
CA GLY A 104 -15.02 -1.75 -5.52
C GLY A 104 -15.99 -0.57 -5.52
N GLN A 105 -17.29 -0.84 -5.67
CA GLN A 105 -18.33 0.19 -5.64
C GLN A 105 -18.41 0.93 -4.30
N ASN A 106 -18.30 0.22 -3.18
CA ASN A 106 -18.31 0.83 -1.84
C ASN A 106 -17.07 1.71 -1.62
N ILE A 107 -15.89 1.29 -2.10
CA ILE A 107 -14.68 2.10 -2.01
C ILE A 107 -14.81 3.34 -2.91
N SER A 108 -15.28 3.20 -4.14
CA SER A 108 -15.53 4.34 -5.04
C SER A 108 -16.49 5.36 -4.41
N SER A 109 -17.57 4.88 -3.80
CA SER A 109 -18.51 5.73 -3.08
C SER A 109 -17.89 6.44 -1.88
N LEU A 110 -17.07 5.74 -1.09
CA LEU A 110 -16.34 6.34 0.05
C LEU A 110 -15.39 7.44 -0.40
N LEU A 111 -14.70 7.22 -1.53
CA LEU A 111 -13.65 8.13 -2.01
C LEU A 111 -14.17 9.21 -2.98
N ASP A 112 -15.46 9.18 -3.32
CA ASP A 112 -16.07 10.04 -4.33
C ASP A 112 -15.29 9.96 -5.67
N THR A 113 -15.10 8.72 -6.17
CA THR A 113 -14.43 8.42 -7.42
C THR A 113 -15.32 7.60 -8.35
N GLU A 114 -15.01 7.59 -9.65
CA GLU A 114 -15.86 6.89 -10.62
C GLU A 114 -15.73 5.37 -10.53
N GLU A 115 -14.53 4.85 -10.24
CA GLU A 115 -14.29 3.41 -10.22
C GLU A 115 -13.07 3.04 -9.34
N THR A 116 -13.08 1.79 -8.87
CA THR A 116 -12.01 1.22 -8.03
C THR A 116 -11.63 -0.17 -8.50
N LEU A 117 -10.33 -0.44 -8.56
CA LEU A 117 -9.75 -1.75 -8.78
C LEU A 117 -9.14 -2.29 -7.47
N VAL A 118 -9.53 -3.50 -7.08
CA VAL A 118 -9.06 -4.15 -5.85
C VAL A 118 -7.81 -4.98 -6.13
N PHE A 119 -6.86 -4.94 -5.20
CA PHE A 119 -5.58 -5.65 -5.25
C PHE A 119 -5.37 -6.52 -4.01
N PRO A 120 -4.51 -7.55 -4.07
CA PRO A 120 -4.20 -8.41 -2.93
C PRO A 120 -3.55 -7.66 -1.74
N SER A 121 -2.92 -6.53 -1.99
CA SER A 121 -2.30 -5.67 -0.98
C SER A 121 -2.12 -4.23 -1.49
N GLY A 122 -1.93 -3.27 -0.58
CA GLY A 122 -1.52 -1.92 -0.96
C GLY A 122 -0.15 -1.89 -1.65
N TYR A 123 0.74 -2.80 -1.27
CA TYR A 123 2.03 -2.98 -1.95
C TYR A 123 1.83 -3.31 -3.44
N ALA A 124 1.00 -4.32 -3.75
CA ALA A 124 0.69 -4.68 -5.14
C ALA A 124 -0.02 -3.54 -5.89
N ALA A 125 -0.91 -2.81 -5.21
CA ALA A 125 -1.59 -1.65 -5.80
C ALA A 125 -0.59 -0.57 -6.24
N ASN A 126 0.37 -0.19 -5.38
CA ASN A 126 1.42 0.77 -5.72
C ASN A 126 2.32 0.27 -6.85
N THR A 127 2.93 -0.89 -6.68
CA THR A 127 3.92 -1.40 -7.64
C THR A 127 3.34 -1.60 -9.03
N SER A 128 2.15 -2.20 -9.13
CA SER A 128 1.50 -2.44 -10.42
C SER A 128 1.05 -1.14 -11.09
N THR A 129 0.44 -0.24 -10.32
CA THR A 129 -0.11 1.01 -10.88
C THR A 129 0.99 1.93 -11.42
N ILE A 130 2.04 2.17 -10.63
CA ILE A 130 3.15 3.04 -11.05
C ILE A 130 3.85 2.46 -12.27
N ALA A 131 4.17 1.16 -12.26
CA ALA A 131 4.83 0.48 -13.37
C ALA A 131 3.95 0.45 -14.64
N CYS A 132 2.63 0.40 -14.50
CA CYS A 132 1.70 0.41 -15.61
C CYS A 132 1.56 1.80 -16.26
N LEU A 133 1.56 2.88 -15.45
CA LEU A 133 1.29 4.23 -15.92
C LEU A 133 2.51 4.93 -16.53
N THR A 134 3.71 4.47 -16.21
CA THR A 134 4.96 5.12 -16.61
C THR A 134 5.95 4.13 -17.25
N GLY A 135 6.89 4.65 -18.01
CA GLY A 135 7.90 3.87 -18.73
C GLY A 135 9.14 4.71 -19.12
N PRO A 136 10.04 4.18 -19.97
CA PRO A 136 11.39 4.74 -20.21
C PRO A 136 11.48 6.20 -20.64
N HIS A 137 10.40 6.75 -21.21
CA HIS A 137 10.37 8.15 -21.69
C HIS A 137 9.56 9.07 -20.79
N ASP A 138 9.16 8.58 -19.63
CA ASP A 138 8.35 9.31 -18.66
C ASP A 138 9.21 9.72 -17.46
N LEU A 139 8.77 10.74 -16.73
CA LEU A 139 9.42 11.24 -15.53
C LEU A 139 8.55 10.94 -14.31
N ILE A 140 9.14 10.34 -13.29
CA ILE A 140 8.54 10.21 -11.96
C ILE A 140 9.30 11.12 -11.00
N VAL A 141 8.57 11.97 -10.29
CA VAL A 141 9.10 12.81 -9.21
C VAL A 141 8.53 12.29 -7.88
N SER A 142 9.40 11.74 -7.03
CA SER A 142 9.05 10.97 -5.83
C SER A 142 9.61 11.62 -4.57
N ASP A 143 8.81 11.71 -3.51
CA ASP A 143 9.28 12.14 -2.19
C ASP A 143 10.31 11.14 -1.63
N ALA A 144 11.35 11.65 -0.98
CA ALA A 144 12.44 10.84 -0.41
C ALA A 144 11.97 9.88 0.70
N HIS A 145 10.84 10.16 1.36
CA HIS A 145 10.29 9.33 2.44
C HIS A 145 9.15 8.42 2.01
N ASN A 146 8.88 8.32 0.71
CA ASN A 146 7.83 7.45 0.20
C ASN A 146 8.04 5.98 0.61
N HIS A 147 6.93 5.29 0.82
CA HIS A 147 6.91 3.88 1.19
C HIS A 147 7.64 2.99 0.16
N ALA A 148 8.24 1.89 0.62
CA ALA A 148 9.01 0.96 -0.21
C ALA A 148 8.24 0.47 -1.46
N SER A 149 6.93 0.26 -1.38
CA SER A 149 6.10 -0.15 -2.51
C SER A 149 6.06 0.90 -3.64
N ILE A 150 6.08 2.19 -3.29
CA ILE A 150 6.17 3.30 -4.26
C ILE A 150 7.55 3.29 -4.91
N ILE A 151 8.62 3.16 -4.10
CA ILE A 151 9.99 3.08 -4.60
C ILE A 151 10.15 1.91 -5.58
N ASP A 152 9.64 0.74 -5.23
CA ASP A 152 9.73 -0.46 -6.08
C ASP A 152 8.87 -0.32 -7.34
N GLY A 153 7.68 0.26 -7.24
CA GLY A 153 6.86 0.60 -8.41
C GLY A 153 7.56 1.56 -9.37
N CYS A 154 8.24 2.59 -8.83
CA CYS A 154 9.06 3.49 -9.64
C CYS A 154 10.18 2.74 -10.37
N ARG A 155 10.93 1.88 -9.66
CA ARG A 155 12.01 1.07 -10.25
C ARG A 155 11.51 0.13 -11.35
N LEU A 156 10.38 -0.55 -11.11
CA LEU A 156 9.78 -1.48 -12.07
C LEU A 156 9.30 -0.79 -13.35
N SER A 157 8.94 0.49 -13.29
CA SER A 157 8.45 1.25 -14.44
C SER A 157 9.51 1.47 -15.52
N GLY A 158 10.80 1.48 -15.16
CA GLY A 158 11.90 1.87 -16.04
C GLY A 158 11.90 3.35 -16.44
N ALA A 159 11.07 4.19 -15.81
CA ALA A 159 11.01 5.62 -16.05
C ALA A 159 12.25 6.36 -15.52
N ASN A 160 12.44 7.62 -15.91
CA ASN A 160 13.40 8.51 -15.27
C ASN A 160 12.85 8.89 -13.89
N ILE A 161 13.50 8.42 -12.83
CA ILE A 161 13.09 8.64 -11.45
C ILE A 161 13.93 9.75 -10.85
N GLN A 162 13.28 10.78 -10.34
CA GLN A 162 13.91 11.87 -9.59
C GLN A 162 13.32 11.94 -8.19
N ILE A 163 14.20 11.96 -7.19
CA ILE A 163 13.83 12.00 -5.79
C ILE A 163 14.05 13.41 -5.28
N TYR A 164 13.00 14.04 -4.71
CA TYR A 164 13.13 15.34 -4.07
C TYR A 164 13.17 15.20 -2.54
N PRO A 165 13.87 16.12 -1.84
CA PRO A 165 13.93 16.11 -0.38
C PRO A 165 12.53 16.18 0.22
N HIS A 166 12.30 15.44 1.29
CA HIS A 166 10.99 15.29 1.92
C HIS A 166 10.21 16.61 2.05
N ARG A 167 9.01 16.65 1.45
CA ARG A 167 8.08 17.79 1.41
C ARG A 167 8.61 19.05 0.71
N ASN A 168 9.70 18.98 -0.02
CA ASN A 168 10.29 20.14 -0.70
C ASN A 168 9.65 20.35 -2.09
N ILE A 169 8.53 21.10 -2.12
CA ILE A 169 7.77 21.39 -3.33
C ILE A 169 8.60 22.22 -4.34
N THR A 170 9.47 23.10 -3.85
CA THR A 170 10.32 23.92 -4.73
C THR A 170 11.25 23.03 -5.54
N GLU A 171 11.87 22.04 -4.92
CA GLU A 171 12.74 21.10 -5.64
C GLU A 171 11.95 20.17 -6.55
N ALA A 172 10.80 19.67 -6.14
CA ALA A 172 9.89 18.93 -7.00
C ALA A 172 9.52 19.72 -8.26
N ALA A 173 9.23 21.03 -8.11
CA ALA A 173 8.90 21.92 -9.22
C ALA A 173 10.09 22.14 -10.16
N ASN A 174 11.30 22.29 -9.62
CA ASN A 174 12.54 22.42 -10.40
C ASN A 174 12.76 21.18 -11.28
N LEU A 175 12.64 19.98 -10.69
CA LEU A 175 12.79 18.71 -11.41
C LEU A 175 11.75 18.56 -12.54
N LEU A 176 10.48 18.85 -12.25
CA LEU A 176 9.39 18.73 -13.24
C LEU A 176 9.53 19.72 -14.41
N ARG A 177 10.09 20.92 -14.16
CA ARG A 177 10.25 21.97 -15.20
C ARG A 177 11.53 21.79 -16.00
N SER A 178 12.60 21.29 -15.40
CA SER A 178 13.92 21.18 -16.05
C SER A 178 14.10 19.93 -16.89
N ILE A 179 13.38 18.84 -16.58
CA ILE A 179 13.58 17.55 -17.24
C ILE A 179 12.52 17.32 -18.31
N PRO A 180 12.90 17.18 -19.58
CA PRO A 180 11.96 16.81 -20.63
C PRO A 180 11.41 15.39 -20.42
N ALA A 181 10.10 15.21 -20.58
CA ALA A 181 9.47 13.91 -20.48
C ALA A 181 8.18 13.87 -21.32
N ARG A 182 7.83 12.67 -21.81
CA ARG A 182 6.57 12.44 -22.52
C ARG A 182 5.38 12.61 -21.57
N ARG A 183 5.44 11.99 -20.41
CA ARG A 183 4.45 12.09 -19.31
C ARG A 183 5.18 12.35 -18.01
N ARG A 184 4.48 12.96 -17.07
CA ARG A 184 5.01 13.24 -15.73
C ARG A 184 4.08 12.66 -14.68
N LEU A 185 4.67 12.05 -13.65
CA LEU A 185 3.97 11.50 -12.49
C LEU A 185 4.62 12.03 -11.22
N ILE A 186 3.83 12.67 -10.37
CA ILE A 186 4.19 12.99 -8.99
C ILE A 186 3.64 11.88 -8.11
N VAL A 187 4.47 11.30 -7.25
CA VAL A 187 4.05 10.24 -6.32
C VAL A 187 4.40 10.60 -4.88
N THR A 188 3.44 10.39 -3.97
CA THR A 188 3.63 10.67 -2.56
C THR A 188 2.73 9.83 -1.67
N ASP A 189 3.21 9.47 -0.47
CA ASP A 189 2.31 9.18 0.64
C ASP A 189 1.60 10.46 1.07
N SER A 190 0.34 10.38 1.47
CA SER A 190 -0.37 11.51 2.08
C SER A 190 0.01 11.71 3.54
N LEU A 191 0.18 10.61 4.26
CA LEU A 191 0.67 10.52 5.64
C LEU A 191 1.83 9.53 5.70
N PHE A 192 3.01 10.02 6.03
CA PHE A 192 4.24 9.22 6.09
C PHE A 192 4.31 8.42 7.38
N SER A 193 4.38 7.10 7.27
CA SER A 193 4.23 6.16 8.38
C SER A 193 5.31 6.26 9.46
N MET A 194 6.54 6.60 9.07
CA MET A 194 7.67 6.61 10.01
C MET A 194 7.76 7.91 10.80
N ASP A 195 7.47 9.02 10.15
CA ASP A 195 7.64 10.36 10.72
C ASP A 195 6.33 10.97 11.20
N GLY A 196 5.18 10.43 10.77
CA GLY A 196 3.86 10.99 11.04
C GLY A 196 3.62 12.34 10.37
N THR A 197 4.44 12.72 9.39
CA THR A 197 4.31 13.98 8.67
C THR A 197 3.28 13.87 7.55
N ILE A 198 2.60 14.97 7.25
CA ILE A 198 1.60 15.07 6.18
C ILE A 198 2.23 15.74 4.95
N ALA A 199 1.99 15.19 3.76
CA ALA A 199 2.41 15.80 2.50
C ALA A 199 1.71 17.16 2.28
N PRO A 200 2.38 18.13 1.66
CA PRO A 200 1.77 19.42 1.30
C PRO A 200 0.87 19.25 0.06
N LEU A 201 -0.25 18.52 0.23
CA LEU A 201 -1.10 18.03 -0.87
C LEU A 201 -1.70 19.15 -1.72
N ALA A 202 -2.08 20.28 -1.12
CA ALA A 202 -2.61 21.43 -1.85
C ALA A 202 -1.56 22.01 -2.83
N ASP A 203 -0.32 22.19 -2.37
CA ASP A 203 0.78 22.68 -3.21
C ASP A 203 1.14 21.66 -4.31
N MET A 204 1.07 20.36 -3.99
CA MET A 204 1.32 19.28 -4.96
C MET A 204 0.23 19.24 -6.04
N ALA A 205 -1.03 19.45 -5.69
CA ALA A 205 -2.13 19.53 -6.63
C ALA A 205 -1.97 20.73 -7.59
N GLN A 206 -1.58 21.89 -7.05
CA GLN A 206 -1.27 23.07 -7.87
C GLN A 206 -0.08 22.80 -8.79
N LEU A 207 1.00 22.20 -8.27
CA LEU A 207 2.17 21.83 -9.05
C LEU A 207 1.84 20.84 -10.17
N ALA A 208 1.03 19.82 -9.88
CA ALA A 208 0.57 18.85 -10.87
C ALA A 208 -0.21 19.52 -12.00
N HIS A 209 -1.12 20.45 -11.66
CA HIS A 209 -1.85 21.24 -12.64
C HIS A 209 -0.91 22.08 -13.52
N ASP A 210 0.01 22.86 -12.92
CA ASP A 210 0.91 23.77 -13.63
C ASP A 210 1.88 23.04 -14.56
N THR A 211 2.28 21.84 -14.21
CA THR A 211 3.24 21.01 -14.97
C THR A 211 2.57 19.95 -15.84
N LYS A 212 1.23 19.90 -15.86
CA LYS A 212 0.43 18.87 -16.54
C LYS A 212 0.89 17.45 -16.15
N SER A 213 1.17 17.26 -14.88
CA SER A 213 1.58 15.98 -14.31
C SER A 213 0.38 15.22 -13.75
N MET A 214 0.40 13.90 -13.81
CA MET A 214 -0.49 13.09 -12.98
C MET A 214 -0.03 13.19 -11.52
N LEU A 215 -0.98 13.24 -10.58
CA LEU A 215 -0.72 13.15 -9.16
C LEU A 215 -1.26 11.81 -8.63
N LEU A 216 -0.37 10.99 -8.08
CA LEU A 216 -0.69 9.77 -7.37
C LEU A 216 -0.46 9.96 -5.88
N VAL A 217 -1.49 9.69 -5.08
CA VAL A 217 -1.45 9.83 -3.62
C VAL A 217 -1.77 8.48 -2.97
N ASP A 218 -0.83 7.98 -2.17
CA ASP A 218 -1.07 6.83 -1.30
C ASP A 218 -1.67 7.29 0.03
N GLU A 219 -2.88 6.85 0.28
CA GLU A 219 -3.65 7.15 1.49
C GLU A 219 -3.74 5.98 2.47
N ALA A 220 -2.81 5.03 2.39
CA ALA A 220 -2.83 3.82 3.21
C ALA A 220 -2.88 4.11 4.72
N HIS A 221 -2.33 5.23 5.17
CA HIS A 221 -2.34 5.67 6.56
C HIS A 221 -3.42 6.73 6.88
N ALA A 222 -4.13 7.23 5.86
CA ALA A 222 -5.12 8.29 6.02
C ALA A 222 -6.57 7.83 5.81
N THR A 223 -6.80 6.85 4.93
CA THR A 223 -8.13 6.28 4.69
C THR A 223 -8.73 5.71 5.97
N GLY A 224 -9.96 6.12 6.28
CA GLY A 224 -10.68 5.76 7.49
C GLY A 224 -10.44 6.71 8.66
N LEU A 225 -9.48 7.64 8.58
CA LEU A 225 -9.05 8.49 9.70
C LEU A 225 -9.25 9.98 9.45
N PHE A 226 -8.99 10.45 8.24
CA PHE A 226 -9.02 11.86 7.86
C PHE A 226 -10.18 12.14 6.89
N GLY A 227 -10.58 13.40 6.83
CA GLY A 227 -11.74 13.85 6.07
C GLY A 227 -13.06 13.63 6.82
N ILE A 228 -14.07 14.43 6.50
CA ILE A 228 -15.37 14.39 7.17
C ILE A 228 -16.12 13.05 6.95
N HIS A 229 -15.87 12.39 5.84
CA HIS A 229 -16.43 11.07 5.52
C HIS A 229 -15.45 9.92 5.78
N GLY A 230 -14.23 10.22 6.25
CA GLY A 230 -13.17 9.24 6.46
C GLY A 230 -12.51 8.78 5.15
N SER A 231 -12.61 9.56 4.09
CA SER A 231 -12.06 9.18 2.79
C SER A 231 -10.55 9.43 2.70
N GLY A 232 -9.98 10.26 3.59
CA GLY A 232 -8.53 10.50 3.68
C GLY A 232 -8.13 11.97 3.63
N LEU A 233 -6.83 12.23 3.56
CA LEU A 233 -6.26 13.57 3.48
C LEU A 233 -6.56 14.29 2.15
N VAL A 234 -6.78 13.56 1.08
CA VAL A 234 -7.22 14.13 -0.21
C VAL A 234 -8.59 14.81 -0.06
N GLU A 235 -9.51 14.18 0.68
CA GLU A 235 -10.79 14.78 1.03
C GLU A 235 -10.59 16.00 1.95
N GLU A 236 -9.84 15.83 3.04
CA GLU A 236 -9.64 16.87 4.05
C GLU A 236 -9.03 18.15 3.47
N THR A 237 -8.14 18.01 2.49
CA THR A 237 -7.52 19.14 1.80
C THR A 237 -8.34 19.67 0.61
N GLY A 238 -9.44 19.01 0.25
CA GLY A 238 -10.34 19.45 -0.81
C GLY A 238 -9.78 19.35 -2.24
N ILE A 239 -8.80 18.47 -2.46
CA ILE A 239 -8.09 18.35 -3.76
C ILE A 239 -8.51 17.14 -4.59
N ALA A 240 -9.62 16.49 -4.26
CA ALA A 240 -10.03 15.23 -4.88
C ALA A 240 -10.03 15.29 -6.42
N SER A 241 -10.49 16.39 -7.01
CA SER A 241 -10.52 16.60 -8.46
C SER A 241 -9.15 16.76 -9.12
N SER A 242 -8.10 17.00 -8.34
CA SER A 242 -6.72 17.19 -8.82
C SER A 242 -5.87 15.92 -8.71
N VAL A 243 -6.37 14.89 -8.02
CA VAL A 243 -5.67 13.63 -7.82
C VAL A 243 -6.10 12.62 -8.86
N ALA A 244 -5.16 12.26 -9.75
CA ALA A 244 -5.45 11.31 -10.82
C ALA A 244 -5.59 9.87 -10.31
N VAL A 245 -4.82 9.51 -9.28
CA VAL A 245 -4.73 8.15 -8.74
C VAL A 245 -4.73 8.20 -7.22
N ARG A 246 -5.72 7.58 -6.60
CA ARG A 246 -5.74 7.34 -5.14
C ARG A 246 -5.47 5.88 -4.85
N ILE A 247 -4.48 5.61 -4.03
CA ILE A 247 -4.16 4.26 -3.57
C ILE A 247 -4.43 4.16 -2.09
N GLY A 248 -4.89 3.01 -1.66
CA GLY A 248 -5.11 2.74 -0.25
C GLY A 248 -5.01 1.26 0.09
N THR A 249 -5.20 0.96 1.35
CA THR A 249 -5.15 -0.42 1.85
C THR A 249 -6.36 -0.75 2.71
N LEU A 250 -6.78 -2.00 2.66
CA LEU A 250 -7.79 -2.57 3.54
C LEU A 250 -7.19 -3.13 4.84
N SER A 251 -5.85 -3.22 4.93
CA SER A 251 -5.15 -3.95 5.98
C SER A 251 -4.79 -3.12 7.22
N LYS A 252 -5.13 -1.85 7.24
CA LYS A 252 -4.86 -0.93 8.37
C LYS A 252 -6.18 -0.50 9.05
N ALA A 253 -6.58 0.75 8.93
CA ALA A 253 -7.82 1.27 9.57
C ALA A 253 -9.07 0.45 9.22
N LEU A 254 -9.14 -0.12 8.02
CA LEU A 254 -10.28 -0.92 7.58
C LEU A 254 -10.27 -2.38 8.09
N GLY A 255 -9.24 -2.80 8.83
CA GLY A 255 -9.21 -4.04 9.62
C GLY A 255 -9.28 -5.34 8.83
N SER A 256 -8.96 -5.33 7.52
CA SER A 256 -9.08 -6.49 6.62
C SER A 256 -7.72 -6.81 5.96
N SER A 257 -7.75 -7.26 4.71
CA SER A 257 -6.56 -7.52 3.89
C SER A 257 -6.84 -7.11 2.45
N GLY A 258 -5.83 -6.56 1.77
CA GLY A 258 -5.94 -6.09 0.40
C GLY A 258 -5.49 -4.66 0.22
N GLY A 259 -5.56 -4.19 -1.02
CA GLY A 259 -5.35 -2.81 -1.42
C GLY A 259 -6.31 -2.42 -2.53
N PHE A 260 -6.29 -1.16 -2.89
CA PHE A 260 -7.12 -0.66 -3.98
C PHE A 260 -6.47 0.54 -4.69
N VAL A 261 -6.90 0.74 -5.92
CA VAL A 261 -6.62 1.93 -6.73
C VAL A 261 -7.94 2.51 -7.18
N SER A 262 -8.12 3.79 -6.97
CA SER A 262 -9.35 4.50 -7.25
C SER A 262 -9.10 5.75 -8.07
N GLY A 263 -10.02 6.07 -8.99
CA GLY A 263 -9.89 7.24 -9.86
C GLY A 263 -10.92 7.27 -10.97
N HIS A 264 -10.59 7.96 -12.06
CA HIS A 264 -11.43 8.05 -13.26
C HIS A 264 -11.57 6.66 -13.92
N ARG A 265 -12.75 6.34 -14.45
CA ARG A 265 -13.06 5.07 -15.12
C ARG A 265 -12.01 4.69 -16.18
N THR A 266 -11.62 5.62 -17.03
CA THR A 266 -10.61 5.36 -18.07
C THR A 266 -9.26 4.91 -17.49
N LEU A 267 -8.85 5.44 -16.34
CA LEU A 267 -7.65 4.99 -15.63
C LEU A 267 -7.81 3.55 -15.17
N ILE A 268 -8.92 3.26 -14.50
CA ILE A 268 -9.17 1.93 -13.93
C ILE A 268 -9.30 0.88 -15.03
N ASP A 269 -9.99 1.19 -16.12
CA ASP A 269 -10.07 0.31 -17.30
C ASP A 269 -8.67 0.07 -17.90
N TYR A 270 -7.85 1.10 -18.01
CA TYR A 270 -6.48 0.94 -18.52
C TYR A 270 -5.67 -0.01 -17.62
N LEU A 271 -5.73 0.15 -16.30
CA LEU A 271 -5.05 -0.73 -15.34
C LEU A 271 -5.55 -2.17 -15.40
N ARG A 272 -6.83 -2.38 -15.65
CA ARG A 272 -7.45 -3.72 -15.76
C ARG A 272 -6.96 -4.50 -16.98
N HIS A 273 -6.53 -3.80 -18.03
CA HIS A 273 -6.13 -4.41 -19.30
C HIS A 273 -4.61 -4.44 -19.53
N ARG A 274 -3.82 -4.00 -18.56
CA ARG A 274 -2.35 -3.98 -18.64
C ARG A 274 -1.72 -4.92 -17.64
#